data_889304754ebecfb0252dede896c732a4
#
_entry.id   889304754ebecfb0252dede896c732a4
#
_cell.length_a   1.000
_cell.length_b   1.000
_cell.length_c   1.000
_cell.angle_alpha   90.00
_cell.angle_beta   90.00
_cell.angle_gamma   90.00
#
_symmetry.space_group_name_H-M   'P 1'
#
loop_
_entity.id
_entity.type
_entity.pdbx_description
1 polymer ?
#
loop_
_entity_poly.entity_id
_entity_poly.type
_entity_poly.pdbx_seq_one_letter_code
_entity_poly.pdbx_strand_id
1 'polypeptide(L)'
;MALRDNAIVGYAETKIVLRSEVDVWELGAEILDGILEQTGFEKGEIDGLILSSSSTGAGNIFWSQTTADQLALELDFCQTVDIGGSSPVGAVARAAAAIDAG
;
A
#
# COMPACT_ATOMS: atom_id res chain seq x y z
N MET A 1 12.05 7.01 19.03
CA MET A 1 10.71 6.44 19.12
C MET A 1 10.73 4.97 18.71
N ALA A 2 10.01 4.14 19.40
CA ALA A 2 10.05 2.71 19.13
C ALA A 2 9.03 2.34 18.04
N LEU A 3 9.40 1.42 17.16
CA LEU A 3 8.49 0.93 16.11
C LEU A 3 7.20 0.34 16.69
N ARG A 4 7.26 -0.21 17.88
CA ARG A 4 6.11 -0.79 18.60
C ARG A 4 5.05 0.23 19.01
N ASP A 5 5.34 1.52 18.91
CA ASP A 5 4.38 2.58 19.22
C ASP A 5 3.39 2.81 18.09
N ASN A 6 3.55 2.11 16.98
CA ASN A 6 2.66 2.16 15.83
C ASN A 6 1.66 1.01 15.88
N ALA A 7 0.52 1.19 15.24
CA ALA A 7 -0.54 0.20 15.22
C ALA A 7 -0.99 -0.12 13.80
N ILE A 8 -1.36 -1.38 13.58
CA ILE A 8 -2.07 -1.80 12.38
C ILE A 8 -3.56 -1.65 12.69
N VAL A 9 -4.24 -0.76 11.98
CA VAL A 9 -5.63 -0.38 12.30
C VAL A 9 -6.67 -0.95 11.34
N GLY A 10 -6.23 -1.54 10.24
CA GLY A 10 -7.15 -2.11 9.27
C GLY A 10 -6.48 -3.13 8.37
N TYR A 11 -7.32 -3.95 7.74
CA TYR A 11 -6.88 -5.00 6.84
C TYR A 11 -7.94 -5.23 5.77
N ALA A 12 -7.49 -5.41 4.53
CA ALA A 12 -8.36 -5.79 3.43
C ALA A 12 -7.58 -6.63 2.44
N GLU A 13 -8.29 -7.51 1.76
CA GLU A 13 -7.72 -8.30 0.66
C GLU A 13 -8.76 -8.50 -0.43
N THR A 14 -8.30 -8.79 -1.62
CA THR A 14 -9.16 -9.19 -2.72
C THR A 14 -9.37 -10.70 -2.70
N LYS A 15 -10.42 -11.17 -3.37
CA LYS A 15 -10.61 -12.59 -3.59
C LYS A 15 -9.45 -13.17 -4.39
N ILE A 16 -8.93 -14.31 -3.96
CA ILE A 16 -7.89 -15.03 -4.69
C ILE A 16 -8.52 -15.76 -5.86
N VAL A 17 -8.07 -15.46 -7.07
CA VAL A 17 -8.57 -16.08 -8.30
C VAL A 17 -7.39 -16.52 -9.15
N LEU A 18 -7.61 -17.54 -9.98
CA LEU A 18 -6.57 -18.03 -10.88
C LEU A 18 -6.23 -17.00 -11.96
N ARG A 19 -7.24 -16.30 -12.46
CA ARG A 19 -7.10 -15.21 -13.43
C ARG A 19 -8.04 -14.08 -13.03
N SER A 20 -7.50 -12.85 -13.03
CA SER A 20 -8.30 -11.66 -12.79
C SER A 20 -8.77 -11.07 -14.11
N GLU A 21 -10.05 -10.67 -14.16
CA GLU A 21 -10.61 -9.94 -15.30
C GLU A 21 -10.43 -8.43 -15.16
N VAL A 22 -9.98 -7.97 -13.99
CA VAL A 22 -9.71 -6.56 -13.71
C VAL A 22 -8.21 -6.34 -13.57
N ASP A 23 -7.77 -5.11 -13.82
CA ASP A 23 -6.36 -4.80 -13.72
C ASP A 23 -5.90 -4.63 -12.26
N VAL A 24 -4.60 -4.50 -12.08
CA VAL A 24 -3.99 -4.41 -10.75
C VAL A 24 -4.43 -3.16 -9.99
N TRP A 25 -4.70 -2.06 -10.68
CA TRP A 25 -5.13 -0.82 -10.03
C TRP A 25 -6.60 -0.89 -9.58
N GLU A 26 -7.44 -1.61 -10.29
CA GLU A 26 -8.81 -1.89 -9.83
C GLU A 26 -8.80 -2.77 -8.59
N LEU A 27 -7.91 -3.76 -8.53
CA LEU A 27 -7.71 -4.57 -7.31
C LEU A 27 -7.21 -3.69 -6.16
N GLY A 28 -6.27 -2.78 -6.44
CA GLY A 28 -5.78 -1.82 -5.46
C GLY A 28 -6.88 -0.91 -4.94
N ALA A 29 -7.75 -0.42 -5.81
CA ALA A 29 -8.88 0.41 -5.42
C ALA A 29 -9.86 -0.36 -4.53
N GLU A 30 -10.12 -1.62 -4.83
CA GLU A 30 -10.96 -2.49 -4.00
C GLU A 30 -10.39 -2.65 -2.59
N ILE A 31 -9.08 -2.86 -2.48
CA ILE A 31 -8.39 -2.95 -1.18
C ILE A 31 -8.48 -1.63 -0.43
N LEU A 32 -8.20 -0.51 -1.10
CA LEU A 32 -8.27 0.81 -0.48
C LEU A 32 -9.68 1.10 0.05
N ASP A 33 -10.70 0.86 -0.77
CA ASP A 33 -12.09 1.05 -0.35
C ASP A 33 -12.44 0.18 0.86
N GLY A 34 -11.98 -1.06 0.88
CA GLY A 34 -12.17 -1.96 2.01
C GLY A 34 -11.54 -1.47 3.29
N ILE A 35 -10.32 -0.93 3.20
CA ILE A 35 -9.62 -0.34 4.34
C ILE A 35 -10.33 0.90 4.86
N LEU A 36 -10.74 1.80 3.97
CA LEU A 36 -11.45 3.02 4.36
C LEU A 36 -12.79 2.69 5.02
N GLU A 37 -13.51 1.71 4.50
CA GLU A 37 -14.76 1.26 5.10
C GLU A 37 -14.55 0.67 6.49
N GLN A 38 -13.54 -0.17 6.64
CA GLN A 38 -13.24 -0.84 7.91
C GLN A 38 -12.76 0.14 8.99
N THR A 39 -11.93 1.10 8.62
CA THR A 39 -11.30 2.03 9.58
C THR A 39 -12.14 3.28 9.83
N GLY A 40 -13.02 3.63 8.92
CA GLY A 40 -13.76 4.90 8.97
C GLY A 40 -12.91 6.10 8.55
N PHE A 41 -11.69 5.90 8.08
CA PHE A 41 -10.87 6.98 7.57
C PHE A 41 -11.39 7.48 6.22
N GLU A 42 -11.17 8.74 5.96
CA GLU A 42 -11.38 9.32 4.64
C GLU A 42 -10.10 9.19 3.81
N LYS A 43 -10.26 9.15 2.51
CA LYS A 43 -9.13 9.00 1.58
C LYS A 43 -8.05 10.05 1.77
N GLY A 44 -8.45 11.30 2.06
CA GLY A 44 -7.53 12.40 2.32
C GLY A 44 -6.69 12.26 3.60
N GLU A 45 -7.07 11.33 4.48
CA GLU A 45 -6.30 11.04 5.70
C GLU A 45 -5.16 10.05 5.46
N ILE A 46 -5.13 9.40 4.29
CA ILE A 46 -4.04 8.51 3.91
C ILE A 46 -2.90 9.36 3.36
N ASP A 47 -1.78 9.37 4.02
CA ASP A 47 -0.63 10.22 3.67
C ASP A 47 0.63 9.44 3.27
N GLY A 48 0.58 8.12 3.36
CA GLY A 48 1.69 7.27 2.95
C GLY A 48 1.24 6.00 2.23
N LEU A 49 2.05 5.54 1.30
CA LEU A 49 1.84 4.30 0.57
C LEU A 49 3.18 3.59 0.40
N ILE A 50 3.20 2.33 0.77
CA ILE A 50 4.35 1.47 0.49
C ILE A 50 3.83 0.20 -0.18
N LEU A 51 4.41 -0.11 -1.31
CA LEU A 51 4.08 -1.31 -2.07
C LEU A 51 5.29 -2.25 -2.12
N SER A 52 5.03 -3.54 -2.10
CA SER A 52 6.03 -4.50 -2.55
C SER A 52 6.08 -4.49 -4.07
N SER A 53 7.24 -4.81 -4.64
CA SER A 53 7.35 -4.98 -6.08
C SER A 53 6.42 -6.11 -6.54
N SER A 54 5.91 -5.97 -7.75
CA SER A 54 4.95 -6.91 -8.31
C SER A 54 5.39 -7.32 -9.72
N SER A 55 5.19 -8.59 -10.04
CA SER A 55 5.40 -9.04 -11.41
C SER A 55 4.47 -8.32 -12.40
N THR A 56 3.32 -7.90 -11.94
CA THR A 56 2.36 -7.12 -12.75
C THR A 56 2.88 -5.70 -13.01
N GLY A 57 3.64 -5.17 -12.06
CA GLY A 57 4.29 -3.86 -12.20
C GLY A 57 5.73 -3.96 -12.71
N ALA A 58 6.18 -5.15 -13.11
CA ALA A 58 7.54 -5.38 -13.55
C ALA A 58 7.93 -4.41 -14.67
N GLY A 59 9.10 -3.80 -14.54
CA GLY A 59 9.60 -2.81 -15.48
C GLY A 59 9.09 -1.39 -15.23
N ASN A 60 8.14 -1.17 -14.34
CA ASN A 60 7.73 0.16 -13.97
C ASN A 60 8.52 0.62 -12.74
N ILE A 61 9.56 1.42 -12.98
CA ILE A 61 10.41 1.95 -11.91
C ILE A 61 9.69 2.95 -11.01
N PHE A 62 8.51 3.43 -11.43
CA PHE A 62 7.66 4.35 -10.66
C PHE A 62 6.42 3.64 -10.14
N TRP A 63 6.53 2.36 -9.81
CA TRP A 63 5.39 1.51 -9.47
C TRP A 63 4.51 2.10 -8.36
N SER A 64 5.08 2.53 -7.25
CA SER A 64 4.31 3.10 -6.14
C SER A 64 3.71 4.46 -6.49
N GLN A 65 4.47 5.32 -7.18
CA GLN A 65 3.98 6.63 -7.61
C GLN A 65 2.84 6.50 -8.64
N THR A 66 2.99 5.58 -9.60
CA THR A 66 1.95 5.31 -10.58
C THR A 66 0.68 4.80 -9.91
N THR A 67 0.82 3.92 -8.93
CA THR A 67 -0.31 3.39 -8.17
C THR A 67 -0.99 4.49 -7.36
N ALA A 68 -0.23 5.35 -6.70
CA ALA A 68 -0.79 6.49 -5.98
C ALA A 68 -1.60 7.39 -6.90
N ASP A 69 -1.10 7.65 -8.09
CA ASP A 69 -1.79 8.45 -9.10
C ASP A 69 -3.09 7.77 -9.57
N GLN A 70 -3.02 6.48 -9.87
CA GLN A 70 -4.19 5.70 -10.29
C GLN A 70 -5.26 5.63 -9.20
N LEU A 71 -4.89 5.61 -7.95
CA LEU A 71 -5.80 5.59 -6.81
C LEU A 71 -6.20 7.01 -6.35
N ALA A 72 -5.70 8.04 -7.01
CA ALA A 72 -5.93 9.44 -6.68
C ALA A 72 -5.59 9.77 -5.21
N LEU A 73 -4.47 9.27 -4.73
CA LEU A 73 -3.94 9.54 -3.40
C LEU A 73 -2.95 10.71 -3.45
N GLU A 74 -3.10 11.66 -2.55
CA GLU A 74 -2.14 12.74 -2.33
C GLU A 74 -1.30 12.38 -1.12
N LEU A 75 -0.02 12.06 -1.34
CA LEU A 75 0.82 11.42 -0.34
C LEU A 75 2.04 12.27 0.00
N ASP A 76 2.43 12.22 1.27
CA ASP A 76 3.70 12.76 1.76
C ASP A 76 4.83 11.74 1.68
N PHE A 77 4.48 10.46 1.62
CA PHE A 77 5.44 9.35 1.58
C PHE A 77 4.96 8.27 0.62
N CYS A 78 5.81 7.87 -0.31
CA CYS A 78 5.47 6.88 -1.32
C CYS A 78 6.70 6.08 -1.70
N GLN A 79 6.70 4.77 -1.47
CA GLN A 79 7.84 3.89 -1.75
C GLN A 79 7.42 2.54 -2.29
N THR A 80 8.34 1.94 -3.05
CA THR A 80 8.30 0.52 -3.40
C THR A 80 9.44 -0.20 -2.66
N VAL A 81 9.14 -1.32 -2.04
CA VAL A 81 10.13 -2.18 -1.37
C VAL A 81 10.31 -3.45 -2.17
N ASP A 82 11.55 -3.77 -2.47
CA ASP A 82 11.87 -5.00 -3.20
C ASP A 82 13.01 -5.75 -2.49
N ILE A 83 12.62 -6.66 -1.60
CA ILE A 83 13.51 -7.58 -0.90
C ILE A 83 12.97 -9.01 -1.02
N GLY A 84 12.42 -9.33 -2.19
CA GLY A 84 11.84 -10.65 -2.47
C GLY A 84 10.58 -10.92 -1.67
N GLY A 85 10.38 -12.15 -1.23
CA GLY A 85 9.18 -12.58 -0.53
C GLY A 85 8.96 -11.92 0.84
N SER A 86 9.98 -11.30 1.42
CA SER A 86 9.86 -10.57 2.69
C SER A 86 9.48 -9.09 2.49
N SER A 87 9.24 -8.64 1.26
CA SER A 87 8.88 -7.25 0.97
C SER A 87 7.66 -6.76 1.75
N PRO A 88 6.55 -7.50 1.90
CA PRO A 88 5.41 -7.01 2.67
C PRO A 88 5.75 -6.73 4.14
N VAL A 89 6.55 -7.58 4.77
CA VAL A 89 6.99 -7.38 6.16
C VAL A 89 7.93 -6.18 6.25
N GLY A 90 8.86 -6.06 5.29
CA GLY A 90 9.75 -4.91 5.18
C GLY A 90 8.98 -3.61 4.96
N ALA A 91 7.88 -3.64 4.21
CA ALA A 91 7.03 -2.49 4.01
C ALA A 91 6.40 -2.01 5.33
N VAL A 92 5.93 -2.94 6.16
CA VAL A 92 5.38 -2.59 7.49
C VAL A 92 6.44 -1.91 8.36
N ALA A 93 7.65 -2.45 8.39
CA ALA A 93 8.75 -1.85 9.15
C ALA A 93 9.09 -0.44 8.64
N ARG A 94 9.11 -0.25 7.33
CA ARG A 94 9.36 1.07 6.73
C ARG A 94 8.25 2.05 7.01
N ALA A 95 6.99 1.61 6.97
CA ALA A 95 5.86 2.46 7.33
C ALA A 95 5.96 2.95 8.77
N ALA A 96 6.28 2.06 9.69
CA ALA A 96 6.48 2.42 11.09
C ALA A 96 7.62 3.43 11.26
N ALA A 97 8.74 3.22 10.56
CA ALA A 97 9.86 4.17 10.60
C ALA A 97 9.49 5.54 10.03
N ALA A 98 8.72 5.57 8.94
CA ALA A 98 8.26 6.82 8.35
C ALA A 98 7.33 7.59 9.29
N ILE A 99 6.43 6.90 9.97
CA ILE A 99 5.53 7.51 10.97
C ILE A 99 6.35 8.10 12.11
N ASP A 100 7.34 7.36 12.61
CA ASP A 100 8.20 7.82 13.69
C ASP A 100 9.04 9.05 13.29
N ALA A 101 9.41 9.13 12.03
CA ALA A 101 10.19 10.26 11.51
C ALA A 101 9.36 11.53 11.28
N GLY A 102 8.04 11.42 11.31
CA GLY A 102 7.14 12.52 11.05
C GLY A 102 6.64 12.58 9.64
#